data_ac16881c5b932682b1eaa2837769e85a
#
_entry.id   ac16881c5b932682b1eaa2837769e85a
#
_cell.length_a   1.000
_cell.length_b   1.000
_cell.length_c   1.000
_cell.angle_alpha   90.00
_cell.angle_beta   90.00
_cell.angle_gamma   90.00
#
_symmetry.space_group_name_H-M   'P 1'
#
loop_
_entity.id
_entity.type
_entity.pdbx_description
1 polymer ?
#
loop_
_entity_poly.entity_id
_entity_poly.type
_entity_poly.pdbx_seq_one_letter_code
_entity_poly.pdbx_strand_id
1 'polypeptide(L)'
;MSPTTALDALARSLGVDVGVIPLYIARALVTVVIIHFIFTRLSSRGGADASSANTKNTNIDPRTPYTRDEIARHASVDDLWVIIDDKVYDLTDYVDEHPGGVDAIAKNGGRDATEGFKGPQHPSRVFDIVEEYRVGVLARE
;
A
#
# COMPACT_ATOMS: atom_id res chain seq x y z
N MET A 1 -4.82 54.36 29.63
CA MET A 1 -5.67 53.16 29.85
C MET A 1 -5.25 52.11 28.85
N SER A 2 -4.62 51.05 29.32
CA SER A 2 -4.06 50.04 28.45
C SER A 2 -5.17 49.13 27.87
N PRO A 3 -5.16 48.77 26.58
CA PRO A 3 -6.21 48.01 25.91
C PRO A 3 -6.39 46.56 26.44
N THR A 4 -5.48 46.11 27.30
CA THR A 4 -5.53 44.79 27.94
C THR A 4 -6.65 44.58 28.96
N THR A 5 -7.16 45.67 29.58
CA THR A 5 -8.15 45.56 30.66
C THR A 5 -9.57 45.23 30.19
N ALA A 6 -9.96 45.55 28.98
CA ALA A 6 -11.28 45.25 28.44
C ALA A 6 -11.42 43.78 28.02
N LEU A 7 -10.39 43.18 27.45
CA LEU A 7 -10.35 41.77 27.07
C LEU A 7 -10.31 40.85 28.30
N ASP A 8 -9.59 41.25 29.36
CA ASP A 8 -9.55 40.52 30.62
C ASP A 8 -10.88 40.55 31.37
N ALA A 9 -11.65 41.62 31.27
CA ALA A 9 -12.98 41.74 31.87
C ALA A 9 -13.99 40.86 31.13
N LEU A 10 -13.92 40.79 29.79
CA LEU A 10 -14.79 39.96 28.96
C LEU A 10 -14.50 38.44 29.16
N ALA A 11 -13.24 38.09 29.24
CA ALA A 11 -12.81 36.71 29.46
C ALA A 11 -13.28 36.17 30.81
N ARG A 12 -13.21 36.98 31.86
CA ARG A 12 -13.74 36.61 33.18
C ARG A 12 -15.26 36.47 33.21
N SER A 13 -15.99 37.28 32.41
CA SER A 13 -17.45 37.15 32.25
C SER A 13 -17.86 35.86 31.55
N LEU A 14 -16.97 35.30 30.69
CA LEU A 14 -17.21 34.05 29.95
C LEU A 14 -16.62 32.83 30.66
N GLY A 15 -16.03 32.99 31.87
CA GLY A 15 -15.42 31.88 32.60
C GLY A 15 -14.17 31.30 31.96
N VAL A 16 -13.53 32.04 31.05
CA VAL A 16 -12.34 31.61 30.33
C VAL A 16 -11.09 32.19 30.98
N ASP A 17 -10.19 31.37 31.49
CA ASP A 17 -8.92 31.80 32.05
C ASP A 17 -7.95 32.18 30.92
N VAL A 18 -7.76 33.49 30.72
CA VAL A 18 -6.84 34.05 29.71
C VAL A 18 -5.37 33.62 29.91
N GLY A 19 -5.01 33.18 31.10
CA GLY A 19 -3.66 32.69 31.39
C GLY A 19 -3.30 31.37 30.72
N VAL A 20 -4.29 30.53 30.40
CA VAL A 20 -4.09 29.21 29.76
C VAL A 20 -4.29 29.24 28.26
N ILE A 21 -4.98 30.25 27.71
CA ILE A 21 -5.23 30.38 26.26
C ILE A 21 -3.92 30.40 25.45
N PRO A 22 -2.89 31.19 25.77
CA PRO A 22 -1.66 31.21 25.00
C PRO A 22 -0.91 29.88 25.06
N LEU A 23 -1.02 29.13 26.16
CA LEU A 23 -0.42 27.81 26.30
C LEU A 23 -1.15 26.76 25.46
N TYR A 24 -2.47 26.82 25.37
CA TYR A 24 -3.27 25.95 24.50
C TYR A 24 -3.03 26.24 23.02
N ILE A 25 -2.98 27.50 22.64
CA ILE A 25 -2.68 27.92 21.26
C ILE A 25 -1.27 27.50 20.87
N ALA A 26 -0.27 27.70 21.76
CA ALA A 26 1.10 27.29 21.53
C ALA A 26 1.21 25.74 21.36
N ARG A 27 0.50 24.96 22.19
CA ARG A 27 0.45 23.51 22.07
C ARG A 27 -0.26 23.06 20.79
N ALA A 28 -1.38 23.69 20.42
CA ALA A 28 -2.09 23.38 19.19
C ALA A 28 -1.22 23.67 17.94
N LEU A 29 -0.49 24.79 17.92
CA LEU A 29 0.43 25.11 16.83
C LEU A 29 1.59 24.10 16.74
N VAL A 30 2.17 23.72 17.88
CA VAL A 30 3.23 22.71 17.91
C VAL A 30 2.71 21.34 17.40
N THR A 31 1.51 20.92 17.79
CA THR A 31 0.92 19.66 17.29
C THR A 31 0.64 19.73 15.80
N VAL A 32 0.11 20.83 15.28
CA VAL A 32 -0.11 21.02 13.84
C VAL A 32 1.20 21.00 13.08
N VAL A 33 2.24 21.65 13.58
CA VAL A 33 3.58 21.65 12.95
C VAL A 33 4.18 20.23 12.96
N ILE A 34 4.05 19.49 14.08
CA ILE A 34 4.53 18.12 14.17
C ILE A 34 3.77 17.20 13.20
N ILE A 35 2.45 17.30 13.14
CA ILE A 35 1.62 16.53 12.20
C ILE A 35 1.99 16.89 10.76
N HIS A 36 2.15 18.18 10.45
CA HIS A 36 2.57 18.62 9.13
C HIS A 36 3.98 18.12 8.78
N PHE A 37 4.90 18.16 9.74
CA PHE A 37 6.27 17.64 9.55
C PHE A 37 6.31 16.13 9.38
N ILE A 38 5.50 15.37 10.16
CA ILE A 38 5.35 13.94 9.98
C ILE A 38 4.73 13.65 8.62
N PHE A 39 3.67 14.35 8.24
CA PHE A 39 3.01 14.18 6.95
C PHE A 39 3.95 14.49 5.78
N THR A 40 4.71 15.59 5.83
CA THR A 40 5.69 15.91 4.79
C THR A 40 6.86 14.93 4.76
N ARG A 41 7.29 14.40 5.92
CA ARG A 41 8.34 13.37 5.97
C ARG A 41 7.84 11.99 5.47
N LEU A 42 6.58 11.65 5.73
CA LEU A 42 5.96 10.44 5.15
C LEU A 42 5.80 10.60 3.63
N SER A 43 5.36 11.78 3.16
CA SER A 43 5.26 12.06 1.72
C SER A 43 6.62 12.14 1.01
N SER A 44 7.70 12.46 1.73
CA SER A 44 9.06 12.58 1.14
C SER A 44 9.82 11.24 1.08
N ARG A 45 9.29 10.17 1.65
CA ARG A 45 9.85 8.81 1.51
C ARG A 45 9.28 8.01 0.33
N GLY A 46 8.36 8.60 -0.40
CA GLY A 46 7.78 8.06 -1.63
C GLY A 46 8.32 8.72 -2.89
N GLY A 47 9.62 8.95 -2.96
CA GLY A 47 10.30 9.49 -4.12
C GLY A 47 11.27 8.48 -4.71
N ALA A 48 10.78 7.33 -5.13
CA ALA A 48 11.38 6.48 -6.13
C ALA A 48 10.20 5.78 -6.82
N ASP A 49 9.84 6.30 -7.98
CA ASP A 49 9.01 5.69 -9.02
C ASP A 49 7.76 4.92 -8.58
N ALA A 50 6.87 5.57 -7.80
CA ALA A 50 5.49 5.14 -7.68
C ALA A 50 4.70 5.68 -8.88
N SER A 51 5.03 5.22 -10.07
CA SER A 51 4.14 5.21 -11.22
C SER A 51 3.67 3.78 -11.45
N SER A 52 2.87 3.28 -10.54
CA SER A 52 1.96 2.18 -10.81
C SER A 52 0.68 2.46 -10.03
N ALA A 53 -0.02 3.50 -10.47
CA ALA A 53 -1.45 3.54 -10.25
C ALA A 53 -2.02 2.30 -10.96
N ASN A 54 -2.67 1.44 -10.20
CA ASN A 54 -3.54 0.36 -10.63
C ASN A 54 -4.48 0.82 -11.76
N THR A 55 -3.95 0.81 -12.97
CA THR A 55 -4.74 0.77 -14.18
C THR A 55 -4.59 -0.67 -14.61
N LYS A 56 -5.65 -1.50 -14.44
CA LYS A 56 -5.78 -2.76 -15.15
C LYS A 56 -5.41 -2.47 -16.59
N ASN A 57 -4.18 -2.80 -16.95
CA ASN A 57 -3.69 -2.61 -18.30
C ASN A 57 -4.37 -3.69 -19.15
N THR A 58 -5.56 -3.37 -19.66
CA THR A 58 -6.40 -4.25 -20.46
C THR A 58 -5.75 -4.70 -21.79
N ASN A 59 -4.45 -4.39 -21.98
CA ASN A 59 -3.66 -4.74 -23.17
C ASN A 59 -2.37 -5.52 -22.82
N ILE A 60 -2.31 -6.20 -21.69
CA ILE A 60 -1.17 -7.10 -21.42
C ILE A 60 -1.35 -8.34 -22.31
N ASP A 61 -0.44 -8.56 -23.26
CA ASP A 61 -0.41 -9.82 -24.03
C ASP A 61 0.03 -10.95 -23.09
N PRO A 62 -0.81 -11.97 -22.84
CA PRO A 62 -0.47 -13.08 -21.95
C PRO A 62 0.71 -13.92 -22.44
N ARG A 63 1.31 -13.56 -23.58
CA ARG A 63 2.53 -14.16 -24.14
C ARG A 63 3.79 -13.34 -23.90
N THR A 64 3.68 -12.19 -23.24
CA THR A 64 4.84 -11.35 -22.93
C THR A 64 5.87 -12.15 -22.13
N PRO A 65 7.11 -12.28 -22.58
CA PRO A 65 8.14 -12.98 -21.84
C PRO A 65 8.72 -12.08 -20.74
N TYR A 66 8.83 -12.62 -19.53
CA TYR A 66 9.46 -11.97 -18.36
C TYR A 66 10.59 -12.83 -17.84
N THR A 67 11.71 -12.23 -17.50
CA THR A 67 12.83 -12.91 -16.85
C THR A 67 12.53 -13.17 -15.37
N ARG A 68 13.23 -14.14 -14.74
CA ARG A 68 13.10 -14.40 -13.30
C ARG A 68 13.47 -13.18 -12.46
N ASP A 69 14.44 -12.39 -12.90
CA ASP A 69 14.88 -11.18 -12.20
C ASP A 69 13.84 -10.06 -12.27
N GLU A 70 13.10 -9.96 -13.36
CA GLU A 70 11.96 -9.03 -13.45
C GLU A 70 10.85 -9.46 -12.50
N ILE A 71 10.43 -10.72 -12.54
CA ILE A 71 9.36 -11.26 -11.69
C ILE A 71 9.73 -11.16 -10.21
N ALA A 72 11.00 -11.37 -9.84
CA ALA A 72 11.48 -11.28 -8.46
C ALA A 72 11.33 -9.89 -7.82
N ARG A 73 11.12 -8.83 -8.60
CA ARG A 73 10.85 -7.48 -8.10
C ARG A 73 9.43 -7.31 -7.59
N HIS A 74 8.50 -8.13 -8.06
CA HIS A 74 7.08 -8.13 -7.71
C HIS A 74 6.80 -9.13 -6.57
N ALA A 75 7.37 -8.88 -5.40
CA ALA A 75 7.39 -9.80 -4.25
C ALA A 75 6.71 -9.25 -2.99
N SER A 76 6.02 -8.12 -3.09
CA SER A 76 5.28 -7.51 -1.97
C SER A 76 3.79 -7.79 -2.07
N VAL A 77 3.05 -7.59 -0.96
CA VAL A 77 1.57 -7.75 -0.94
C VAL A 77 0.89 -6.78 -1.92
N ASP A 78 1.43 -5.57 -2.06
CA ASP A 78 0.89 -4.52 -2.93
C ASP A 78 1.35 -4.65 -4.39
N ASP A 79 2.23 -5.62 -4.69
CA ASP A 79 2.77 -5.88 -6.02
C ASP A 79 3.29 -7.33 -6.05
N LEU A 80 2.38 -8.29 -6.32
CA LEU A 80 2.64 -9.70 -6.14
C LEU A 80 2.46 -10.50 -7.42
N TRP A 81 3.58 -10.89 -7.99
CA TRP A 81 3.61 -11.80 -9.14
C TRP A 81 4.14 -13.17 -8.74
N VAL A 82 3.64 -14.20 -9.39
CA VAL A 82 4.11 -15.58 -9.21
C VAL A 82 4.30 -16.29 -10.54
N ILE A 83 5.15 -17.31 -10.56
CA ILE A 83 5.30 -18.23 -11.68
C ILE A 83 4.54 -19.51 -11.35
N ILE A 84 3.70 -19.98 -12.29
CA ILE A 84 3.03 -21.29 -12.23
C ILE A 84 3.14 -21.94 -13.62
N ASP A 85 3.82 -23.07 -13.73
CA ASP A 85 4.01 -23.79 -15.01
C ASP A 85 4.55 -22.91 -16.15
N ASP A 86 5.64 -22.20 -15.88
CA ASP A 86 6.29 -21.26 -16.81
C ASP A 86 5.38 -20.10 -17.29
N LYS A 87 4.25 -19.88 -16.68
CA LYS A 87 3.37 -18.73 -16.89
C LYS A 87 3.50 -17.76 -15.72
N VAL A 88 3.33 -16.48 -16.01
CA VAL A 88 3.45 -15.38 -15.02
C VAL A 88 2.08 -14.82 -14.73
N TYR A 89 1.76 -14.71 -13.45
CA TYR A 89 0.46 -14.24 -12.95
C TYR A 89 0.65 -13.05 -12.01
N ASP A 90 -0.10 -11.99 -12.23
CA ASP A 90 -0.21 -10.85 -11.31
C ASP A 90 -1.39 -11.10 -10.36
N LEU A 91 -1.08 -11.43 -9.13
CA LEU A 91 -2.06 -11.75 -8.10
C LEU A 91 -2.25 -10.59 -7.10
N THR A 92 -1.74 -9.40 -7.41
CA THR A 92 -1.80 -8.22 -6.52
C THR A 92 -3.23 -7.96 -6.02
N ASP A 93 -4.20 -7.90 -6.92
CA ASP A 93 -5.61 -7.65 -6.57
C ASP A 93 -6.29 -8.84 -5.86
N TYR A 94 -5.68 -10.02 -5.89
CA TYR A 94 -6.24 -11.25 -5.33
C TYR A 94 -5.70 -11.60 -3.94
N VAL A 95 -4.61 -10.97 -3.51
CA VAL A 95 -3.91 -11.33 -2.26
C VAL A 95 -4.85 -11.32 -1.05
N ASP A 96 -5.65 -10.26 -0.92
CA ASP A 96 -6.56 -10.08 0.22
C ASP A 96 -7.76 -11.04 0.18
N GLU A 97 -8.13 -11.49 -1.01
CA GLU A 97 -9.26 -12.42 -1.23
C GLU A 97 -8.85 -13.89 -1.19
N HIS A 98 -7.54 -14.19 -1.06
CA HIS A 98 -7.03 -15.54 -1.08
C HIS A 98 -7.56 -16.40 0.11
N PRO A 99 -8.29 -17.50 -0.12
CA PRO A 99 -8.90 -18.30 0.95
C PRO A 99 -7.90 -18.88 1.96
N GLY A 100 -6.63 -19.05 1.54
CA GLY A 100 -5.52 -19.49 2.40
C GLY A 100 -4.93 -18.39 3.28
N GLY A 101 -5.40 -17.14 3.15
CA GLY A 101 -4.88 -15.96 3.80
C GLY A 101 -3.70 -15.33 3.07
N VAL A 102 -3.45 -14.05 3.38
CA VAL A 102 -2.40 -13.21 2.76
C VAL A 102 -1.02 -13.86 2.87
N ASP A 103 -0.64 -14.35 4.06
CA ASP A 103 0.68 -14.94 4.30
C ASP A 103 0.95 -16.19 3.44
N ALA A 104 -0.10 -16.97 3.15
CA ALA A 104 0.04 -18.21 2.37
C ALA A 104 0.42 -17.93 0.92
N ILE A 105 -0.07 -16.85 0.33
CA ILE A 105 0.22 -16.45 -1.04
C ILE A 105 1.46 -15.55 -1.12
N ALA A 106 1.60 -14.57 -0.21
CA ALA A 106 2.67 -13.58 -0.24
C ALA A 106 4.08 -14.18 -0.12
N LYS A 107 4.25 -15.29 0.62
CA LYS A 107 5.54 -16.00 0.73
C LYS A 107 6.09 -16.50 -0.60
N ASN A 108 5.24 -16.61 -1.62
CA ASN A 108 5.61 -17.06 -2.97
C ASN A 108 5.79 -15.90 -3.95
N GLY A 109 5.61 -14.66 -3.51
CA GLY A 109 5.78 -13.48 -4.34
C GLY A 109 7.15 -13.41 -5.00
N GLY A 110 7.20 -13.08 -6.30
CA GLY A 110 8.41 -13.02 -7.09
C GLY A 110 9.06 -14.37 -7.40
N ARG A 111 8.40 -15.50 -7.12
CA ARG A 111 8.99 -16.83 -7.18
C ARG A 111 8.14 -17.83 -7.94
N ASP A 112 8.71 -19.02 -8.15
CA ASP A 112 7.99 -20.16 -8.68
C ASP A 112 7.11 -20.79 -7.57
N ALA A 113 5.81 -20.72 -7.76
CA ALA A 113 4.79 -21.24 -6.87
C ALA A 113 4.15 -22.54 -7.39
N THR A 114 4.66 -23.11 -8.48
CA THR A 114 4.06 -24.27 -9.17
C THR A 114 3.77 -25.43 -8.23
N GLU A 115 4.74 -25.84 -7.40
CA GLU A 115 4.59 -26.96 -6.48
C GLU A 115 3.49 -26.68 -5.43
N GLY A 116 3.53 -25.49 -4.82
CA GLY A 116 2.53 -25.08 -3.85
C GLY A 116 1.13 -24.95 -4.47
N PHE A 117 1.04 -24.44 -5.68
CA PHE A 117 -0.23 -24.27 -6.38
C PHE A 117 -0.86 -25.62 -6.79
N LYS A 118 -0.05 -26.59 -7.20
CA LYS A 118 -0.51 -27.96 -7.54
C LYS A 118 -0.80 -28.84 -6.33
N GLY A 119 -0.62 -28.33 -5.12
CA GLY A 119 -0.92 -29.06 -3.90
C GLY A 119 -2.42 -29.36 -3.70
N PRO A 120 -2.76 -30.26 -2.78
CA PRO A 120 -4.14 -30.72 -2.56
C PRO A 120 -5.10 -29.63 -2.09
N GLN A 121 -4.59 -28.47 -1.64
CA GLN A 121 -5.37 -27.32 -1.21
C GLN A 121 -6.02 -26.57 -2.38
N HIS A 122 -5.56 -26.78 -3.62
CA HIS A 122 -6.09 -26.12 -4.81
C HIS A 122 -6.83 -27.13 -5.69
N PRO A 123 -8.17 -27.17 -5.66
CA PRO A 123 -8.96 -28.02 -6.54
C PRO A 123 -8.84 -27.55 -8.00
N SER A 124 -9.06 -28.46 -8.94
CA SER A 124 -8.87 -28.22 -10.39
C SER A 124 -9.57 -26.97 -10.93
N ARG A 125 -10.68 -26.56 -10.33
CA ARG A 125 -11.39 -25.33 -10.71
C ARG A 125 -10.56 -24.06 -10.54
N VAL A 126 -9.60 -24.06 -9.61
CA VAL A 126 -8.74 -22.89 -9.35
C VAL A 126 -7.78 -22.63 -10.51
N PHE A 127 -7.46 -23.66 -11.28
CA PHE A 127 -6.61 -23.55 -12.48
C PHE A 127 -7.26 -22.72 -13.59
N ASP A 128 -8.58 -22.75 -13.70
CA ASP A 128 -9.32 -21.92 -14.66
C ASP A 128 -9.39 -20.46 -14.16
N ILE A 129 -9.57 -20.28 -12.86
CA ILE A 129 -9.68 -18.94 -12.24
C ILE A 129 -8.34 -18.18 -12.34
N VAL A 130 -7.22 -18.86 -12.08
CA VAL A 130 -5.91 -18.19 -12.09
C VAL A 130 -5.53 -17.67 -13.47
N GLU A 131 -6.02 -18.27 -14.56
CA GLU A 131 -5.74 -17.80 -15.93
C GLU A 131 -6.24 -16.37 -16.19
N GLU A 132 -7.22 -15.87 -15.43
CA GLU A 132 -7.71 -14.49 -15.53
C GLU A 132 -6.65 -13.45 -15.06
N TYR A 133 -5.69 -13.89 -14.26
CA TYR A 133 -4.60 -13.07 -13.70
C TYR A 133 -3.31 -13.17 -14.51
N ARG A 134 -3.32 -13.89 -15.64
CA ARG A 134 -2.12 -14.13 -16.43
C ARG A 134 -1.65 -12.86 -17.14
N VAL A 135 -0.38 -12.51 -16.90
CA VAL A 135 0.27 -11.33 -17.51
C VAL A 135 1.36 -11.70 -18.49
N GLY A 136 1.83 -12.96 -18.49
CA GLY A 136 2.89 -13.36 -19.42
C GLY A 136 3.34 -14.80 -19.29
N VAL A 137 4.56 -15.03 -19.77
CA VAL A 137 5.27 -16.31 -19.70
C VAL A 137 6.70 -16.09 -19.18
N LEU A 138 7.26 -17.12 -18.57
CA LEU A 138 8.66 -17.11 -18.18
C LEU A 138 9.54 -17.11 -19.45
N ALA A 139 10.48 -16.18 -19.54
CA ALA A 139 11.45 -16.14 -20.61
C ALA A 139 12.34 -17.40 -20.55
N ARG A 140 12.59 -18.01 -21.69
CA ARG A 140 13.56 -19.12 -21.79
C ARG A 140 14.96 -18.49 -21.82
N GLU A 141 15.79 -18.86 -20.87
CA GLU A 141 17.21 -18.57 -20.86
C GLU A 141 17.96 -19.39 -21.91
#